data_1d35924ab5246742d018ad9b5a9a7781
#
_entry.id   1d35924ab5246742d018ad9b5a9a7781
#
_cell.length_a   1.000
_cell.length_b   1.000
_cell.length_c   1.000
_cell.angle_alpha   90.00
_cell.angle_beta   90.00
_cell.angle_gamma   90.00
#
_symmetry.space_group_name_H-M   'P 1'
#
loop_
_entity.id
_entity.type
_entity.pdbx_description
1 polymer ?
#
loop_
_entity_poly.entity_id
_entity_poly.type
_entity_poly.pdbx_seq_one_letter_code
_entity_poly.pdbx_strand_id
1 'polypeptide(L)'
;MARIAVIDDDTDILDASSLILKSRGFEVVTANNPDDGYRIVKETQPDLIILDVIMNEPDDGFVLAQKFRKEGVATPILMYTSISRALGIEFSKGIMAPVDEFVEKPISPDELVSKVEKLLAKAKEK
;
A
#
# COMPACT_ATOMS: atom_id res chain seq x y z
N MET A 1 12.25 0.40 -14.21
CA MET A 1 10.95 0.97 -13.89
C MET A 1 10.44 0.38 -12.57
N ALA A 2 10.00 1.21 -11.65
CA ALA A 2 9.52 0.69 -10.35
C ALA A 2 8.18 -0.03 -10.52
N ARG A 3 8.02 -1.10 -9.79
CA ARG A 3 6.79 -1.89 -9.75
C ARG A 3 6.05 -1.62 -8.44
N ILE A 4 4.78 -1.27 -8.55
CA ILE A 4 3.92 -0.95 -7.41
C ILE A 4 2.84 -2.02 -7.31
N ALA A 5 2.68 -2.60 -6.14
CA ALA A 5 1.56 -3.51 -5.86
C ALA A 5 0.46 -2.72 -5.17
N VAL A 6 -0.76 -2.79 -5.67
CA VAL A 6 -1.92 -2.12 -5.07
C VAL A 6 -2.90 -3.20 -4.63
N ILE A 7 -3.19 -3.24 -3.34
CA ILE A 7 -4.05 -4.25 -2.73
C ILE A 7 -5.22 -3.54 -2.05
N ASP A 8 -6.42 -3.70 -2.60
CA ASP A 8 -7.62 -3.00 -2.14
C ASP A 8 -8.84 -3.77 -2.66
N ASP A 9 -9.85 -3.99 -1.82
CA ASP A 9 -11.04 -4.72 -2.24
C ASP A 9 -12.00 -3.88 -3.08
N ASP A 10 -11.77 -2.56 -3.15
CA ASP A 10 -12.55 -1.67 -3.99
C ASP A 10 -11.92 -1.62 -5.38
N THR A 11 -12.58 -2.26 -6.36
CA THR A 11 -12.04 -2.34 -7.72
C THR A 11 -11.95 -0.98 -8.40
N ASP A 12 -12.79 -0.03 -8.04
CA ASP A 12 -12.70 1.34 -8.57
C ASP A 12 -11.41 2.02 -8.10
N ILE A 13 -11.04 1.80 -6.86
CA ILE A 13 -9.77 2.32 -6.32
C ILE A 13 -8.59 1.66 -7.02
N LEU A 14 -8.64 0.35 -7.24
CA LEU A 14 -7.59 -0.36 -7.96
C LEU A 14 -7.41 0.20 -9.37
N ASP A 15 -8.52 0.39 -10.08
CA ASP A 15 -8.48 0.90 -11.45
C ASP A 15 -7.94 2.33 -11.49
N ALA A 16 -8.43 3.19 -10.61
CA ALA A 16 -7.99 4.58 -10.57
C ALA A 16 -6.52 4.70 -10.20
N SER A 17 -6.08 3.98 -9.19
CA SER A 17 -4.68 3.99 -8.76
C SER A 17 -3.76 3.44 -9.83
N SER A 18 -4.16 2.33 -10.47
CA SER A 18 -3.42 1.75 -11.59
C SER A 18 -3.23 2.75 -12.73
N LEU A 19 -4.31 3.41 -13.11
CA LEU A 19 -4.27 4.37 -14.23
C LEU A 19 -3.32 5.52 -13.91
N ILE A 20 -3.43 6.08 -12.71
CA ILE A 20 -2.59 7.18 -12.28
C ILE A 20 -1.11 6.78 -12.28
N LEU A 21 -0.79 5.66 -11.65
CA LEU A 21 0.60 5.22 -11.52
C LEU A 21 1.21 4.81 -12.85
N LYS A 22 0.45 4.12 -13.69
CA LYS A 22 0.92 3.76 -15.03
C LYS A 22 1.19 5.00 -15.88
N SER A 23 0.36 6.04 -15.73
CA SER A 23 0.56 7.27 -16.50
C SER A 23 1.84 8.00 -16.10
N ARG A 24 2.40 7.68 -14.94
CA ARG A 24 3.65 8.28 -14.47
C ARG A 24 4.85 7.35 -14.66
N GLY A 25 4.68 6.28 -15.43
CA GLY A 25 5.77 5.38 -15.79
C GLY A 25 6.00 4.21 -14.85
N PHE A 26 5.14 4.01 -13.87
CA PHE A 26 5.26 2.86 -12.96
C PHE A 26 4.60 1.61 -13.56
N GLU A 27 5.16 0.46 -13.23
CA GLU A 27 4.55 -0.82 -13.49
C GLU A 27 3.63 -1.14 -12.30
N VAL A 28 2.42 -1.65 -12.55
CA VAL A 28 1.44 -1.87 -11.48
C VAL A 28 0.90 -3.28 -11.53
N VAL A 29 0.86 -3.93 -10.37
CA VAL A 29 0.16 -5.21 -10.16
C VAL A 29 -0.90 -4.98 -9.10
N THR A 30 -2.05 -5.64 -9.23
CA THR A 30 -3.18 -5.41 -8.34
C THR A 30 -3.72 -6.71 -7.76
N ALA A 31 -4.34 -6.59 -6.59
CA ALA A 31 -5.09 -7.67 -5.97
C ALA A 31 -6.27 -7.07 -5.21
N ASN A 32 -7.39 -7.79 -5.18
CA ASN A 32 -8.60 -7.29 -4.54
C ASN A 32 -8.95 -8.03 -3.24
N ASN A 33 -8.01 -8.78 -2.70
CA ASN A 33 -8.20 -9.48 -1.42
C ASN A 33 -6.83 -9.77 -0.80
N PRO A 34 -6.76 -10.09 0.50
CA PRO A 34 -5.49 -10.31 1.18
C PRO A 34 -4.69 -11.49 0.64
N ASP A 35 -5.35 -12.59 0.31
CA ASP A 35 -4.66 -13.80 -0.15
C ASP A 35 -3.96 -13.57 -1.48
N ASP A 36 -4.66 -12.97 -2.43
CA ASP A 36 -4.07 -12.62 -3.71
C ASP A 36 -3.00 -11.55 -3.56
N GLY A 37 -3.23 -10.60 -2.63
CA GLY A 37 -2.24 -9.57 -2.32
C GLY A 37 -0.94 -10.16 -1.81
N TYR A 38 -1.03 -11.09 -0.90
CA TYR A 38 0.14 -11.80 -0.39
C TYR A 38 0.87 -12.50 -1.53
N ARG A 39 0.13 -13.24 -2.35
CA ARG A 39 0.70 -13.99 -3.44
C ARG A 39 1.43 -13.11 -4.45
N ILE A 40 0.80 -12.02 -4.91
CA ILE A 40 1.42 -11.16 -5.91
C ILE A 40 2.68 -10.47 -5.40
N VAL A 41 2.73 -10.13 -4.12
CA VAL A 41 3.93 -9.53 -3.54
C VAL A 41 5.07 -10.55 -3.52
N LYS A 42 4.79 -11.77 -3.12
CA LYS A 42 5.82 -12.83 -3.10
C LYS A 42 6.30 -13.19 -4.50
N GLU A 43 5.40 -13.22 -5.49
CA GLU A 43 5.73 -13.60 -6.85
C GLU A 43 6.44 -12.50 -7.63
N THR A 44 5.99 -11.25 -7.48
CA THR A 44 6.50 -10.15 -8.31
C THR A 44 7.57 -9.30 -7.64
N GLN A 45 7.70 -9.37 -6.34
CA GLN A 45 8.66 -8.59 -5.57
C GLN A 45 8.62 -7.11 -5.93
N PRO A 46 7.50 -6.43 -5.66
CA PRO A 46 7.36 -5.03 -6.04
C PRO A 46 8.31 -4.13 -5.25
N ASP A 47 8.49 -2.93 -5.75
CA ASP A 47 9.33 -1.92 -5.10
C ASP A 47 8.57 -1.14 -4.02
N LEU A 48 7.24 -1.17 -4.06
CA LEU A 48 6.39 -0.51 -3.08
C LEU A 48 5.03 -1.19 -3.07
N ILE A 49 4.40 -1.23 -1.89
CA ILE A 49 3.07 -1.81 -1.70
C ILE A 49 2.13 -0.71 -1.23
N ILE A 50 1.01 -0.53 -1.95
CA ILE A 50 -0.09 0.32 -1.50
C ILE A 50 -1.19 -0.62 -1.00
N LEU A 51 -1.58 -0.48 0.26
CA LEU A 51 -2.37 -1.49 0.95
C LEU A 51 -3.53 -0.85 1.70
N ASP A 52 -4.75 -1.31 1.42
CA ASP A 52 -5.92 -0.89 2.19
C ASP A 52 -5.96 -1.64 3.52
N VAL A 53 -6.43 -0.97 4.57
CA VAL A 53 -6.57 -1.59 5.90
C VAL A 53 -7.78 -2.49 5.95
N ILE A 54 -8.92 -1.98 5.47
CA ILE A 54 -10.20 -2.70 5.53
C ILE A 54 -10.47 -3.40 4.21
N MET A 55 -10.47 -4.73 4.24
CA MET A 55 -10.84 -5.53 3.08
C MET A 55 -11.98 -6.45 3.48
N ASN A 56 -11.77 -7.75 3.59
CA ASN A 56 -12.82 -8.67 4.04
C ASN A 56 -13.10 -8.48 5.53
N GLU A 57 -12.05 -8.24 6.30
CA GLU A 57 -12.13 -7.97 7.73
C GLU A 57 -11.57 -6.58 8.02
N PRO A 58 -11.96 -5.93 9.14
CA PRO A 58 -11.55 -4.56 9.41
C PRO A 58 -10.04 -4.33 9.56
N ASP A 59 -9.28 -5.35 9.87
CA ASP A 59 -7.84 -5.22 10.10
C ASP A 59 -6.98 -5.99 9.11
N ASP A 60 -7.57 -6.47 8.01
CA ASP A 60 -6.87 -7.32 7.04
C ASP A 60 -5.57 -6.70 6.55
N GLY A 61 -5.56 -5.39 6.29
CA GLY A 61 -4.35 -4.72 5.80
C GLY A 61 -3.22 -4.75 6.82
N PHE A 62 -3.54 -4.52 8.09
CA PHE A 62 -2.52 -4.58 9.15
C PHE A 62 -1.99 -6.00 9.33
N VAL A 63 -2.87 -6.97 9.32
CA VAL A 63 -2.47 -8.38 9.44
C VAL A 63 -1.53 -8.76 8.30
N LEU A 64 -1.89 -8.35 7.08
CA LEU A 64 -1.07 -8.63 5.91
C LEU A 64 0.29 -7.93 5.99
N ALA A 65 0.32 -6.66 6.41
CA ALA A 65 1.56 -5.93 6.58
C ALA A 65 2.48 -6.60 7.61
N GLN A 66 1.92 -7.03 8.73
CA GLN A 66 2.67 -7.74 9.76
C GLN A 66 3.23 -9.05 9.22
N LYS A 67 2.44 -9.77 8.43
CA LYS A 67 2.87 -11.02 7.83
C LYS A 67 4.07 -10.80 6.90
N PHE A 68 4.02 -9.77 6.07
CA PHE A 68 5.14 -9.43 5.21
C PHE A 68 6.42 -9.18 6.02
N ARG A 69 6.32 -8.36 7.07
CA ARG A 69 7.49 -8.04 7.90
C ARG A 69 8.04 -9.26 8.61
N LYS A 70 7.15 -10.11 9.10
CA LYS A 70 7.53 -11.34 9.78
C LYS A 70 8.29 -12.29 8.85
N GLU A 71 7.96 -12.26 7.57
CA GLU A 71 8.61 -13.11 6.58
C GLU A 71 9.82 -12.45 5.93
N GLY A 72 10.24 -11.30 6.42
CA GLY A 72 11.44 -10.64 5.92
C GLY A 72 11.24 -9.74 4.70
N VAL A 73 10.00 -9.45 4.34
CA VAL A 73 9.72 -8.53 3.24
C VAL A 73 9.97 -7.11 3.75
N ALA A 74 10.97 -6.43 3.21
CA ALA A 74 11.35 -5.08 3.61
C ALA A 74 10.79 -3.99 2.71
N THR A 75 9.99 -4.36 1.72
CA THR A 75 9.39 -3.43 0.75
C THR A 75 8.61 -2.33 1.49
N PRO A 76 8.77 -1.05 1.11
CA PRO A 76 7.98 0.02 1.73
C PRO A 76 6.49 -0.22 1.54
N ILE A 77 5.71 0.06 2.58
CA ILE A 77 4.26 -0.12 2.58
C ILE A 77 3.61 1.22 2.85
N LEU A 78 2.74 1.64 1.92
CA LEU A 78 1.88 2.81 2.07
C LEU A 78 0.47 2.32 2.38
N MET A 79 -0.02 2.62 3.60
CA MET A 79 -1.41 2.35 3.94
C MET A 79 -2.29 3.42 3.34
N TYR A 80 -3.23 3.03 2.47
CA TYR A 80 -4.13 3.94 1.78
C TYR A 80 -5.56 3.49 2.07
N THR A 81 -6.21 4.17 3.00
CA THR A 81 -7.45 3.68 3.58
C THR A 81 -8.47 4.77 3.86
N SER A 82 -9.74 4.39 3.95
CA SER A 82 -10.83 5.28 4.32
C SER A 82 -11.20 5.22 5.81
N ILE A 83 -10.35 4.61 6.63
CA ILE A 83 -10.56 4.58 8.08
C ILE A 83 -10.69 5.99 8.62
N SER A 84 -11.59 6.20 9.59
CA SER A 84 -11.80 7.50 10.18
C SER A 84 -10.50 8.08 10.73
N ARG A 85 -10.42 9.39 10.73
CA ARG A 85 -9.22 10.10 11.16
C ARG A 85 -8.79 9.72 12.58
N ALA A 86 -9.75 9.58 13.48
CA ALA A 86 -9.45 9.22 14.87
C ALA A 86 -8.78 7.85 14.95
N LEU A 87 -9.32 6.88 14.22
CA LEU A 87 -8.78 5.54 14.20
C LEU A 87 -7.41 5.52 13.52
N GLY A 88 -7.26 6.28 12.44
CA GLY A 88 -5.99 6.40 11.75
C GLY A 88 -4.89 6.97 12.63
N ILE A 89 -5.21 7.95 13.46
CA ILE A 89 -4.25 8.54 14.40
C ILE A 89 -3.78 7.51 15.42
N GLU A 90 -4.69 6.72 15.96
CA GLU A 90 -4.31 5.66 16.90
C GLU A 90 -3.37 4.66 16.27
N PHE A 91 -3.70 4.21 15.07
CA PHE A 91 -2.85 3.27 14.34
C PHE A 91 -1.47 3.87 14.08
N SER A 92 -1.41 5.13 13.64
CA SER A 92 -0.13 5.74 13.31
C SER A 92 0.77 5.94 14.51
N LYS A 93 0.22 5.98 15.72
CA LYS A 93 1.01 6.19 16.94
C LYS A 93 1.48 4.91 17.59
N GLY A 94 0.69 3.84 17.52
CA GLY A 94 0.99 2.66 18.32
C GLY A 94 1.21 1.38 17.54
N ILE A 95 0.58 1.24 16.39
CA ILE A 95 0.50 -0.03 15.68
C ILE A 95 1.16 0.04 14.31
N MET A 96 1.66 1.20 13.94
CA MET A 96 2.12 1.47 12.59
C MET A 96 3.52 0.98 12.26
N ALA A 97 4.18 0.31 13.19
CA ALA A 97 5.53 -0.18 12.97
C ALA A 97 5.70 -0.98 11.66
N PRO A 98 4.72 -1.79 11.21
CA PRO A 98 4.91 -2.57 9.97
C PRO A 98 4.76 -1.77 8.68
N VAL A 99 4.33 -0.50 8.74
CA VAL A 99 4.15 0.30 7.52
C VAL A 99 5.00 1.56 7.57
N ASP A 100 5.26 2.15 6.40
CA ASP A 100 6.15 3.29 6.26
C ASP A 100 5.41 4.62 6.17
N GLU A 101 4.16 4.61 5.72
CA GLU A 101 3.36 5.81 5.56
C GLU A 101 1.88 5.45 5.66
N PHE A 102 1.08 6.38 6.12
CA PHE A 102 -0.35 6.21 6.26
C PHE A 102 -1.05 7.38 5.58
N VAL A 103 -1.95 7.10 4.64
CA VAL A 103 -2.69 8.12 3.90
C VAL A 103 -4.18 7.80 3.94
N GLU A 104 -4.97 8.81 4.27
CA GLU A 104 -6.43 8.70 4.32
C GLU A 104 -7.04 9.01 2.96
N LYS A 105 -7.98 8.16 2.51
CA LYS A 105 -8.76 8.40 1.28
C LYS A 105 -9.78 9.51 1.53
N PRO A 106 -10.11 10.30 0.52
CA PRO A 106 -9.50 10.35 -0.81
C PRO A 106 -8.25 11.22 -0.81
N ILE A 107 -7.34 10.93 -1.73
CA ILE A 107 -6.13 11.72 -1.93
C ILE A 107 -6.06 12.09 -3.42
N SER A 108 -5.53 13.26 -3.72
CA SER A 108 -5.38 13.66 -5.12
C SER A 108 -4.35 12.80 -5.83
N PRO A 109 -4.46 12.65 -7.18
CA PRO A 109 -3.46 11.91 -7.94
C PRO A 109 -2.03 12.42 -7.71
N ASP A 110 -1.85 13.72 -7.67
CA ASP A 110 -0.53 14.32 -7.47
C ASP A 110 0.05 13.97 -6.10
N GLU A 111 -0.79 13.98 -5.06
CA GLU A 111 -0.34 13.63 -3.72
C GLU A 111 0.02 12.14 -3.62
N LEU A 112 -0.76 11.28 -4.26
CA LEU A 112 -0.47 9.84 -4.26
C LEU A 112 0.88 9.58 -4.91
N VAL A 113 1.11 10.16 -6.08
CA VAL A 113 2.38 10.00 -6.80
C VAL A 113 3.54 10.56 -5.99
N SER A 114 3.35 11.72 -5.36
CA SER A 114 4.38 12.34 -4.53
C SER A 114 4.78 11.42 -3.36
N LYS A 115 3.80 10.83 -2.69
CA LYS A 115 4.06 9.89 -1.59
C LYS A 115 4.80 8.64 -2.07
N VAL A 116 4.39 8.11 -3.22
CA VAL A 116 5.02 6.93 -3.81
C VAL A 116 6.49 7.24 -4.14
N GLU A 117 6.74 8.36 -4.82
CA GLU A 117 8.10 8.73 -5.20
C GLU A 117 8.99 8.95 -3.97
N LYS A 118 8.44 9.57 -2.93
CA LYS A 118 9.17 9.83 -1.70
C LYS A 118 9.57 8.52 -1.01
N LEU A 119 8.67 7.56 -0.93
CA LEU A 119 8.97 6.27 -0.31
C LEU A 119 9.97 5.46 -1.14
N LEU A 120 9.85 5.51 -2.47
CA LEU A 120 10.80 4.82 -3.34
C LEU A 120 12.21 5.41 -3.20
N ALA A 121 12.31 6.73 -3.13
CA ALA A 121 13.60 7.40 -2.95
C ALA A 121 14.22 7.04 -1.60
N LYS A 122 13.41 7.01 -0.55
CA LYS A 122 13.88 6.67 0.79
C LYS A 122 14.38 5.23 0.86
N ALA A 123 13.70 4.31 0.18
CA ALA A 123 14.11 2.91 0.14
C ALA A 123 15.47 2.74 -0.55
N LYS A 124 15.74 3.54 -1.58
CA LYS A 124 17.00 3.49 -2.31
C LYS A 124 18.20 4.00 -1.48
N GLU A 125 17.94 4.80 -0.47
CA GLU A 125 19.00 5.35 0.39
C GLU A 125 19.53 4.32 1.38
N LYS A 126 18.83 3.21 1.54
CA LYS A 126 19.28 2.11 2.38
C LYS A 126 20.10 1.14 1.55
#